data_9df02a307c1aa6c9a32c8ee33d9da8c1
#
_entry.id   9df02a307c1aa6c9a32c8ee33d9da8c1
#
_cell.length_a   1.000
_cell.length_b   1.000
_cell.length_c   1.000
_cell.angle_alpha   90.00
_cell.angle_beta   90.00
_cell.angle_gamma   90.00
#
_symmetry.space_group_name_H-M   'P 1'
#
loop_
_entity.id
_entity.type
_entity.pdbx_description
1 polymer ?
#
loop_
_entity_poly.entity_id
_entity_poly.type
_entity_poly.pdbx_seq_one_letter_code
_entity_poly.pdbx_strand_id
1 'polypeptide(L)'
;MLVATDDTQLPQLQGIINKALQNGVVGADGLVLLTRDQARAMEPALACVGAIHSPGTGIIDSHAFMLALQGDLENAGGMAIFHSPVVRAACLSGGIELVTADGTRLLASTVVNSAGLQAVALASKFAGLDAASLPPAHFCKGNYFTLTGRSPFSRLIYPVPQAAGLGVHLTLDMGGQAKFGPDVQWVESADDLTVDSLRGDGFYAEVRKYWPDLKDGSLIPGYCGIRPKINAPHEAARDFMIQGPADHGVPGLVNLFGIESPGLTSALAIAELIKNLVRHT
;
A
#
# COMPACT_ATOMS: atom_id res chain seq x y z
N MET A 1 16.10 -2.48 5.77
CA MET A 1 17.25 -1.72 5.22
C MET A 1 16.96 -1.34 3.78
N LEU A 2 17.22 -0.08 3.38
CA LEU A 2 17.35 0.29 1.96
C LEU A 2 18.80 0.07 1.53
N VAL A 3 19.00 -0.55 0.37
CA VAL A 3 20.36 -0.96 -0.05
C VAL A 3 20.71 -0.44 -1.45
N ALA A 4 21.89 0.12 -1.59
CA ALA A 4 22.52 0.42 -2.87
C ALA A 4 23.39 -0.76 -3.28
N THR A 5 23.15 -1.29 -4.49
CA THR A 5 23.89 -2.44 -5.03
C THR A 5 25.04 -2.03 -5.96
N ASP A 6 25.08 -0.77 -6.36
CA ASP A 6 26.17 -0.15 -7.11
C ASP A 6 26.40 1.30 -6.67
N ASP A 7 27.57 1.85 -7.00
CA ASP A 7 28.03 3.16 -6.55
C ASP A 7 27.16 4.31 -7.09
N THR A 8 26.52 4.13 -8.24
CA THR A 8 25.66 5.15 -8.85
C THR A 8 24.39 5.42 -8.05
N GLN A 9 24.02 4.50 -7.17
CA GLN A 9 22.84 4.59 -6.29
C GLN A 9 23.11 5.30 -4.95
N LEU A 10 24.39 5.51 -4.58
CA LEU A 10 24.74 6.14 -3.28
C LEU A 10 24.13 7.55 -3.12
N PRO A 11 24.09 8.42 -4.13
CA PRO A 11 23.44 9.72 -4.00
C PRO A 11 21.95 9.64 -3.70
N GLN A 12 21.27 8.58 -4.14
CA GLN A 12 19.85 8.37 -3.87
C GLN A 12 19.60 8.05 -2.37
N LEU A 13 20.51 7.30 -1.73
CA LEU A 13 20.43 7.06 -0.29
C LEU A 13 20.48 8.39 0.48
N GLN A 14 21.39 9.29 0.11
CA GLN A 14 21.48 10.59 0.76
C GLN A 14 20.21 11.43 0.52
N GLY A 15 19.63 11.39 -0.68
CA GLY A 15 18.37 12.04 -1.01
C GLY A 15 17.21 11.55 -0.13
N ILE A 16 17.13 10.25 0.13
CA ILE A 16 16.11 9.63 1.00
C ILE A 16 16.26 10.11 2.44
N ILE A 17 17.50 10.16 2.96
CA ILE A 17 17.76 10.69 4.31
C ILE A 17 17.32 12.15 4.41
N ASN A 18 17.68 12.98 3.44
CA ASN A 18 17.31 14.39 3.44
C ASN A 18 15.79 14.58 3.44
N LYS A 19 15.08 13.79 2.64
CA LYS A 19 13.61 13.79 2.61
C LYS A 19 12.99 13.33 3.93
N ALA A 20 13.56 12.30 4.55
CA ALA A 20 13.12 11.83 5.87
C ALA A 20 13.27 12.92 6.93
N LEU A 21 14.40 13.63 6.97
CA LEU A 21 14.64 14.75 7.87
C LEU A 21 13.62 15.88 7.65
N GLN A 22 13.33 16.24 6.38
CA GLN A 22 12.31 17.24 6.04
C GLN A 22 10.91 16.84 6.52
N ASN A 23 10.62 15.53 6.54
CA ASN A 23 9.37 14.97 7.04
C ASN A 23 9.36 14.73 8.57
N GLY A 24 10.38 15.20 9.31
CA GLY A 24 10.45 15.10 10.75
C GLY A 24 10.85 13.71 11.28
N VAL A 25 11.39 12.83 10.45
CA VAL A 25 11.88 11.50 10.87
C VAL A 25 13.27 11.69 11.52
N VAL A 26 13.27 11.84 12.83
CA VAL A 26 14.45 12.18 13.64
C VAL A 26 14.50 11.35 14.92
N GLY A 27 15.57 11.51 15.69
CA GLY A 27 15.72 10.84 16.99
C GLY A 27 15.87 9.34 16.85
N ALA A 28 15.12 8.57 17.65
CA ALA A 28 15.17 7.11 17.66
C ALA A 28 14.72 6.46 16.34
N ASP A 29 13.86 7.15 15.58
CA ASP A 29 13.35 6.69 14.28
C ASP A 29 14.18 7.22 13.11
N GLY A 30 15.19 8.04 13.37
CA GLY A 30 16.06 8.65 12.38
C GLY A 30 16.75 7.61 11.50
N LEU A 31 16.83 7.88 10.21
CA LEU A 31 17.51 7.03 9.25
C LEU A 31 19.04 7.10 9.45
N VAL A 32 19.69 5.94 9.43
CA VAL A 32 21.15 5.83 9.64
C VAL A 32 21.82 5.34 8.36
N LEU A 33 22.72 6.16 7.79
CA LEU A 33 23.55 5.74 6.67
C LEU A 33 24.60 4.74 7.16
N LEU A 34 24.71 3.63 6.46
CA LEU A 34 25.67 2.55 6.75
C LEU A 34 26.66 2.39 5.61
N THR A 35 27.92 2.18 5.95
CA THR A 35 28.91 1.65 5.02
C THR A 35 28.59 0.19 4.66
N ARG A 36 29.23 -0.33 3.61
CA ARG A 36 29.17 -1.75 3.24
C ARG A 36 29.43 -2.66 4.44
N ASP A 37 30.52 -2.40 5.17
CA ASP A 37 30.94 -3.28 6.27
C ASP A 37 29.97 -3.25 7.44
N GLN A 38 29.42 -2.08 7.76
CA GLN A 38 28.39 -1.93 8.77
C GLN A 38 27.10 -2.67 8.39
N ALA A 39 26.67 -2.54 7.13
CA ALA A 39 25.49 -3.24 6.62
C ALA A 39 25.68 -4.77 6.66
N ARG A 40 26.86 -5.26 6.24
CA ARG A 40 27.20 -6.69 6.29
C ARG A 40 27.36 -7.23 7.71
N ALA A 41 27.83 -6.42 8.64
CA ALA A 41 27.88 -6.82 10.05
C ALA A 41 26.46 -7.07 10.62
N MET A 42 25.45 -6.35 10.13
CA MET A 42 24.06 -6.54 10.52
C MET A 42 23.37 -7.67 9.75
N GLU A 43 23.70 -7.87 8.47
CA GLU A 43 23.15 -8.87 7.56
C GLU A 43 24.27 -9.51 6.73
N PRO A 44 24.90 -10.59 7.21
CA PRO A 44 26.11 -11.16 6.57
C PRO A 44 25.93 -11.64 5.14
N ALA A 45 24.71 -12.03 4.74
CA ALA A 45 24.40 -12.47 3.38
C ALA A 45 24.19 -11.31 2.40
N LEU A 46 24.16 -10.05 2.88
CA LEU A 46 23.87 -8.88 2.08
C LEU A 46 25.06 -8.48 1.20
N ALA A 47 24.81 -8.32 -0.11
CA ALA A 47 25.72 -7.68 -1.04
C ALA A 47 25.21 -6.25 -1.33
N CYS A 48 26.00 -5.25 -0.92
CA CYS A 48 25.71 -3.84 -1.17
C CYS A 48 26.99 -3.01 -1.18
N VAL A 49 26.93 -1.78 -1.70
CA VAL A 49 27.99 -0.77 -1.60
C VAL A 49 27.73 0.21 -0.46
N GLY A 50 26.49 0.35 -0.03
CA GLY A 50 26.04 1.15 1.10
C GLY A 50 24.58 0.87 1.38
N ALA A 51 24.09 1.27 2.55
CA ALA A 51 22.69 1.06 2.95
C ALA A 51 22.18 2.18 3.87
N ILE A 52 20.87 2.24 4.02
CA ILE A 52 20.20 2.96 5.10
C ILE A 52 19.57 1.94 6.03
N HIS A 53 19.84 2.07 7.32
CA HIS A 53 19.03 1.42 8.36
C HIS A 53 17.90 2.34 8.80
N SER A 54 16.68 1.82 8.79
CA SER A 54 15.50 2.49 9.33
C SER A 54 15.07 1.74 10.59
N PRO A 55 15.39 2.22 11.78
CA PRO A 55 15.12 1.52 13.04
C PRO A 55 13.62 1.43 13.35
N GLY A 56 12.83 2.44 12.96
CA GLY A 56 11.38 2.46 13.15
C GLY A 56 10.57 1.58 12.17
N THR A 57 11.24 0.94 11.18
CA THR A 57 10.56 0.04 10.24
C THR A 57 10.36 -1.34 10.85
N GLY A 58 9.13 -1.84 10.78
CA GLY A 58 8.76 -3.17 11.27
C GLY A 58 7.81 -3.89 10.34
N ILE A 59 7.27 -4.99 10.84
CA ILE A 59 6.17 -5.76 10.24
C ILE A 59 4.97 -5.73 11.17
N ILE A 60 3.78 -5.85 10.61
CA ILE A 60 2.53 -5.83 11.37
C ILE A 60 1.65 -7.00 10.97
N ASP A 61 0.97 -7.59 11.93
CA ASP A 61 -0.17 -8.47 11.69
C ASP A 61 -1.37 -7.60 11.29
N SER A 62 -1.61 -7.50 9.98
CA SER A 62 -2.69 -6.67 9.43
C SER A 62 -4.09 -7.15 9.84
N HIS A 63 -4.27 -8.47 10.07
CA HIS A 63 -5.55 -9.01 10.53
C HIS A 63 -5.80 -8.64 12.00
N ALA A 64 -4.80 -8.82 12.87
CA ALA A 64 -4.91 -8.38 14.26
C ALA A 64 -5.11 -6.87 14.38
N PHE A 65 -4.46 -6.07 13.50
CA PHE A 65 -4.68 -4.62 13.45
C PHE A 65 -6.13 -4.27 13.07
N MET A 66 -6.71 -4.93 12.04
CA MET A 66 -8.11 -4.72 11.67
C MET A 66 -9.07 -5.12 12.79
N LEU A 67 -8.82 -6.25 13.48
CA LEU A 67 -9.64 -6.68 14.61
C LEU A 67 -9.55 -5.70 15.79
N ALA A 68 -8.39 -5.13 16.06
CA ALA A 68 -8.23 -4.10 17.09
C ALA A 68 -9.05 -2.85 16.75
N LEU A 69 -8.98 -2.37 15.50
CA LEU A 69 -9.79 -1.23 15.04
C LEU A 69 -11.30 -1.51 15.08
N GLN A 70 -11.71 -2.75 14.76
CA GLN A 70 -13.11 -3.15 14.91
C GLN A 70 -13.54 -3.13 16.38
N GLY A 71 -12.71 -3.64 17.30
CA GLY A 71 -12.98 -3.57 18.73
C GLY A 71 -13.10 -2.11 19.23
N ASP A 72 -12.24 -1.21 18.78
CA ASP A 72 -12.32 0.20 19.12
C ASP A 72 -13.60 0.86 18.58
N LEU A 73 -14.01 0.52 17.34
CA LEU A 73 -15.27 0.96 16.75
C LEU A 73 -16.47 0.53 17.60
N GLU A 74 -16.53 -0.75 17.98
CA GLU A 74 -17.62 -1.32 18.78
C GLU A 74 -17.66 -0.74 20.20
N ASN A 75 -16.50 -0.53 20.83
CA ASN A 75 -16.39 0.13 22.13
C ASN A 75 -16.85 1.59 22.08
N ALA A 76 -16.71 2.26 20.93
CA ALA A 76 -17.22 3.60 20.70
C ALA A 76 -18.71 3.64 20.33
N GLY A 77 -19.42 2.51 20.34
CA GLY A 77 -20.84 2.40 19.99
C GLY A 77 -21.13 2.26 18.50
N GLY A 78 -20.10 2.06 17.68
CA GLY A 78 -20.23 1.76 16.26
C GLY A 78 -20.57 0.29 16.00
N MET A 79 -20.84 -0.04 14.74
CA MET A 79 -21.15 -1.40 14.31
C MET A 79 -20.43 -1.73 13.00
N ALA A 80 -19.87 -2.93 12.91
CA ALA A 80 -19.38 -3.50 11.65
C ALA A 80 -20.47 -4.41 11.05
N ILE A 81 -21.00 -4.03 9.89
CA ILE A 81 -22.03 -4.79 9.17
C ILE A 81 -21.41 -5.46 7.96
N PHE A 82 -21.30 -6.78 8.01
CA PHE A 82 -20.75 -7.60 6.93
C PHE A 82 -21.84 -8.05 5.94
N HIS A 83 -21.41 -8.51 4.76
CA HIS A 83 -22.29 -9.04 3.71
C HIS A 83 -23.40 -8.08 3.26
N SER A 84 -23.15 -6.76 3.40
CA SER A 84 -24.11 -5.71 3.08
C SER A 84 -23.55 -4.74 2.04
N PRO A 85 -23.26 -5.21 0.80
CA PRO A 85 -22.69 -4.35 -0.23
C PRO A 85 -23.69 -3.24 -0.60
N VAL A 86 -23.19 -2.00 -0.66
CA VAL A 86 -23.95 -0.85 -1.15
C VAL A 86 -24.03 -0.93 -2.67
N VAL A 87 -25.26 -1.00 -3.20
CA VAL A 87 -25.51 -1.13 -4.63
C VAL A 87 -25.97 0.17 -5.28
N ARG A 88 -26.47 1.13 -4.48
CA ARG A 88 -26.92 2.46 -4.94
C ARG A 88 -26.78 3.46 -3.81
N ALA A 89 -26.54 4.72 -4.17
CA ALA A 89 -26.58 5.84 -3.25
C ALA A 89 -27.23 7.07 -3.90
N ALA A 90 -27.77 7.98 -3.11
CA ALA A 90 -28.33 9.26 -3.59
C ALA A 90 -27.97 10.38 -2.62
N CYS A 91 -27.41 11.46 -3.15
CA CYS A 91 -27.10 12.69 -2.42
C CYS A 91 -28.38 13.56 -2.35
N LEU A 92 -28.95 13.69 -1.15
CA LEU A 92 -30.19 14.40 -0.90
C LEU A 92 -29.91 15.66 -0.07
N SER A 93 -30.88 16.59 0.00
CA SER A 93 -30.72 17.79 0.83
C SER A 93 -30.61 17.50 2.34
N GLY A 94 -31.12 16.35 2.78
CA GLY A 94 -31.09 15.93 4.20
C GLY A 94 -30.00 14.90 4.56
N GLY A 95 -29.11 14.59 3.64
CA GLY A 95 -28.04 13.59 3.83
C GLY A 95 -27.88 12.67 2.63
N ILE A 96 -27.18 11.58 2.83
CA ILE A 96 -26.87 10.61 1.76
C ILE A 96 -27.64 9.31 2.05
N GLU A 97 -28.49 8.93 1.14
CA GLU A 97 -29.18 7.65 1.21
C GLU A 97 -28.32 6.55 0.60
N LEU A 98 -28.13 5.46 1.34
CA LEU A 98 -27.47 4.25 0.87
C LEU A 98 -28.48 3.12 0.76
N VAL A 99 -28.37 2.29 -0.28
CA VAL A 99 -29.19 1.09 -0.47
C VAL A 99 -28.28 -0.11 -0.64
N THR A 100 -28.45 -1.12 0.21
CA THR A 100 -27.70 -2.38 0.17
C THR A 100 -28.36 -3.40 -0.75
N ALA A 101 -27.63 -4.47 -1.07
CA ALA A 101 -28.12 -5.48 -2.03
C ALA A 101 -29.38 -6.24 -1.55
N ASP A 102 -29.61 -6.33 -0.24
CA ASP A 102 -30.82 -6.91 0.36
C ASP A 102 -32.01 -5.92 0.40
N GLY A 103 -31.82 -4.71 -0.11
CA GLY A 103 -32.85 -3.66 -0.15
C GLY A 103 -32.93 -2.79 1.10
N THR A 104 -32.07 -2.99 2.11
CA THR A 104 -32.01 -2.10 3.28
C THR A 104 -31.63 -0.70 2.88
N ARG A 105 -32.32 0.31 3.43
CA ARG A 105 -32.08 1.73 3.17
C ARG A 105 -31.58 2.41 4.44
N LEU A 106 -30.51 3.17 4.31
CA LEU A 106 -29.91 3.97 5.39
C LEU A 106 -29.76 5.40 4.92
N LEU A 107 -30.22 6.35 5.71
CA LEU A 107 -29.92 7.78 5.52
C LEU A 107 -28.83 8.18 6.50
N ALA A 108 -27.70 8.63 5.98
CA ALA A 108 -26.55 9.07 6.75
C ALA A 108 -26.26 10.56 6.52
N SER A 109 -25.91 11.29 7.58
CA SER A 109 -25.44 12.68 7.47
C SER A 109 -24.04 12.74 6.84
N THR A 110 -23.22 11.71 7.09
CA THR A 110 -21.86 11.62 6.57
C THR A 110 -21.59 10.21 6.04
N VAL A 111 -20.97 10.13 4.86
CA VAL A 111 -20.55 8.90 4.23
C VAL A 111 -19.06 9.02 3.84
N VAL A 112 -18.26 8.05 4.27
CA VAL A 112 -16.87 7.92 3.84
C VAL A 112 -16.75 6.68 2.94
N ASN A 113 -16.49 6.91 1.67
CA ASN A 113 -16.26 5.85 0.70
C ASN A 113 -14.79 5.42 0.78
N SER A 114 -14.51 4.37 1.52
CA SER A 114 -13.19 3.74 1.65
C SER A 114 -13.17 2.32 1.04
N ALA A 115 -13.90 2.13 -0.07
CA ALA A 115 -14.10 0.82 -0.69
C ALA A 115 -12.89 0.28 -1.49
N GLY A 116 -11.70 0.89 -1.36
CA GLY A 116 -10.46 0.40 -1.95
C GLY A 116 -10.55 0.22 -3.47
N LEU A 117 -10.36 -0.99 -3.96
CA LEU A 117 -10.46 -1.33 -5.39
C LEU A 117 -11.82 -0.97 -6.00
N GLN A 118 -12.86 -0.94 -5.20
CA GLN A 118 -14.23 -0.64 -5.63
C GLN A 118 -14.64 0.82 -5.39
N ALA A 119 -13.77 1.67 -4.86
CA ALA A 119 -14.13 3.02 -4.44
C ALA A 119 -14.66 3.89 -5.59
N VAL A 120 -14.03 3.86 -6.77
CA VAL A 120 -14.48 4.61 -7.96
C VAL A 120 -15.80 4.04 -8.48
N ALA A 121 -15.92 2.72 -8.57
CA ALA A 121 -17.14 2.05 -9.01
C ALA A 121 -18.33 2.28 -8.04
N LEU A 122 -18.06 2.38 -6.74
CA LEU A 122 -19.06 2.74 -5.76
C LEU A 122 -19.46 4.22 -5.90
N ALA A 123 -18.49 5.12 -6.03
CA ALA A 123 -18.76 6.55 -6.19
C ALA A 123 -19.62 6.86 -7.44
N SER A 124 -19.43 6.11 -8.53
CA SER A 124 -20.25 6.26 -9.74
C SER A 124 -21.76 5.91 -9.55
N LYS A 125 -22.09 5.26 -8.43
CA LYS A 125 -23.48 4.91 -8.07
C LYS A 125 -24.16 5.96 -7.20
N PHE A 126 -23.47 7.06 -6.86
CA PHE A 126 -24.03 8.16 -6.07
C PHE A 126 -24.80 9.13 -6.99
N ALA A 127 -26.11 9.00 -7.06
CA ALA A 127 -26.96 9.97 -7.76
C ALA A 127 -26.78 11.36 -7.12
N GLY A 128 -26.49 12.37 -7.93
CA GLY A 128 -26.17 13.73 -7.47
C GLY A 128 -24.69 14.03 -7.30
N LEU A 129 -23.80 13.06 -7.44
CA LEU A 129 -22.37 13.28 -7.57
C LEU A 129 -22.01 13.48 -9.05
N ASP A 130 -21.26 14.54 -9.37
CA ASP A 130 -20.80 14.79 -10.75
C ASP A 130 -19.77 13.72 -11.16
N ALA A 131 -20.07 13.01 -12.24
CA ALA A 131 -19.17 12.00 -12.79
C ALA A 131 -17.81 12.59 -13.23
N ALA A 132 -17.73 13.88 -13.56
CA ALA A 132 -16.47 14.56 -13.89
C ALA A 132 -15.51 14.68 -12.71
N SER A 133 -16.01 14.55 -11.47
CA SER A 133 -15.18 14.54 -10.26
C SER A 133 -14.49 13.20 -10.01
N LEU A 134 -14.86 12.14 -10.72
CA LEU A 134 -14.33 10.80 -10.49
C LEU A 134 -13.04 10.58 -11.28
N PRO A 135 -11.98 10.02 -10.64
CA PRO A 135 -10.79 9.62 -11.36
C PRO A 135 -11.03 8.34 -12.19
N PRO A 136 -10.17 8.04 -13.16
CA PRO A 136 -10.17 6.72 -13.79
C PRO A 136 -9.80 5.65 -12.76
N ALA A 137 -10.26 4.40 -13.02
CA ALA A 137 -9.94 3.24 -12.20
C ALA A 137 -9.12 2.23 -13.02
N HIS A 138 -7.94 1.91 -12.53
CA HIS A 138 -7.05 0.90 -13.12
C HIS A 138 -6.56 -0.03 -12.01
N PHE A 139 -6.10 -1.20 -12.41
CA PHE A 139 -5.67 -2.24 -11.48
C PHE A 139 -4.23 -2.65 -11.78
N CYS A 140 -3.38 -2.57 -10.76
CA CYS A 140 -1.98 -2.95 -10.87
C CYS A 140 -1.66 -4.06 -9.88
N LYS A 141 -1.57 -5.29 -10.39
CA LYS A 141 -1.21 -6.47 -9.62
C LYS A 141 0.27 -6.47 -9.27
N GLY A 142 0.59 -6.82 -8.03
CA GLY A 142 1.93 -7.11 -7.56
C GLY A 142 2.02 -8.57 -7.16
N ASN A 143 2.86 -9.33 -7.82
CA ASN A 143 3.07 -10.74 -7.52
C ASN A 143 4.20 -10.90 -6.50
N TYR A 144 4.05 -11.88 -5.61
CA TYR A 144 5.05 -12.23 -4.61
C TYR A 144 5.43 -13.70 -4.72
N PHE A 145 6.72 -13.96 -4.53
CA PHE A 145 7.28 -15.31 -4.49
C PHE A 145 7.84 -15.58 -3.09
N THR A 146 7.61 -16.78 -2.60
CA THR A 146 8.06 -17.23 -1.28
C THR A 146 9.36 -18.02 -1.42
N LEU A 147 10.31 -17.78 -0.53
CA LEU A 147 11.54 -18.57 -0.46
C LEU A 147 11.23 -19.97 0.07
N THR A 148 11.74 -20.98 -0.59
CA THR A 148 11.78 -22.32 -0.02
C THR A 148 12.94 -22.40 0.99
N GLY A 149 12.65 -22.82 2.21
CA GLY A 149 13.65 -22.88 3.26
C GLY A 149 13.76 -21.62 4.12
N ARG A 150 14.85 -21.51 4.86
CA ARG A 150 15.05 -20.45 5.86
C ARG A 150 15.61 -19.19 5.23
N SER A 151 15.08 -18.02 5.64
CA SER A 151 15.63 -16.72 5.27
C SER A 151 17.07 -16.56 5.82
N PRO A 152 18.01 -16.05 5.01
CA PRO A 152 19.32 -15.67 5.49
C PRO A 152 19.32 -14.28 6.15
N PHE A 153 18.23 -13.54 6.03
CA PHE A 153 18.07 -12.17 6.55
C PHE A 153 17.15 -12.15 7.75
N SER A 154 17.47 -11.28 8.68
CA SER A 154 16.66 -10.98 9.86
C SER A 154 15.88 -9.67 9.72
N ARG A 155 16.13 -8.90 8.67
CA ARG A 155 15.51 -7.60 8.35
C ARG A 155 14.93 -7.59 6.96
N LEU A 156 14.02 -6.65 6.72
CA LEU A 156 13.50 -6.34 5.40
C LEU A 156 14.63 -5.70 4.56
N ILE A 157 14.81 -6.16 3.32
CA ILE A 157 15.84 -5.64 2.40
C ILE A 157 15.15 -5.05 1.17
N TYR A 158 15.33 -3.76 0.97
CA TYR A 158 14.72 -2.99 -0.11
C TYR A 158 15.83 -2.38 -0.96
N PRO A 159 16.00 -2.81 -2.22
CA PRO A 159 16.90 -2.12 -3.13
C PRO A 159 16.40 -0.69 -3.35
N VAL A 160 17.34 0.23 -3.60
CA VAL A 160 17.00 1.61 -3.98
C VAL A 160 16.11 1.58 -5.21
N PRO A 161 15.00 2.36 -5.24
CA PRO A 161 14.10 2.42 -6.39
C PRO A 161 14.85 2.76 -7.68
N GLN A 162 14.65 1.97 -8.73
CA GLN A 162 15.23 2.20 -10.05
C GLN A 162 14.13 2.65 -11.01
N ALA A 163 14.45 3.59 -11.91
CA ALA A 163 13.48 4.12 -12.88
C ALA A 163 12.90 3.05 -13.84
N ALA A 164 13.63 1.96 -14.05
CA ALA A 164 13.24 0.86 -14.97
C ALA A 164 13.32 -0.54 -14.33
N GLY A 165 13.61 -0.65 -13.04
CA GLY A 165 13.78 -1.94 -12.36
C GLY A 165 12.52 -2.38 -11.61
N LEU A 166 12.36 -3.69 -11.43
CA LEU A 166 11.25 -4.27 -10.64
C LEU A 166 11.33 -3.88 -9.16
N GLY A 167 12.53 -3.52 -8.66
CA GLY A 167 12.73 -3.15 -7.26
C GLY A 167 12.24 -4.23 -6.29
N VAL A 168 12.55 -5.50 -6.58
CA VAL A 168 12.07 -6.66 -5.81
C VAL A 168 12.59 -6.60 -4.39
N HIS A 169 11.69 -6.31 -3.45
CA HIS A 169 11.98 -6.29 -2.02
C HIS A 169 12.04 -7.70 -1.45
N LEU A 170 12.86 -7.88 -0.42
CA LEU A 170 12.72 -9.00 0.51
C LEU A 170 11.97 -8.54 1.74
N THR A 171 10.83 -9.17 2.02
CA THR A 171 10.04 -8.98 3.23
C THR A 171 10.01 -10.26 4.05
N LEU A 172 9.75 -10.13 5.34
CA LEU A 172 9.57 -11.25 6.26
C LEU A 172 8.14 -11.21 6.80
N ASP A 173 7.50 -12.36 6.93
CA ASP A 173 6.26 -12.44 7.66
C ASP A 173 6.53 -12.65 9.17
N MET A 174 5.47 -12.71 9.98
CA MET A 174 5.57 -12.91 11.42
C MET A 174 6.24 -14.23 11.83
N GLY A 175 6.28 -15.20 10.93
CA GLY A 175 6.98 -16.48 11.12
C GLY A 175 8.44 -16.46 10.66
N GLY A 176 8.91 -15.32 10.11
CA GLY A 176 10.26 -15.17 9.56
C GLY A 176 10.45 -15.78 8.16
N GLN A 177 9.35 -16.14 7.48
CA GLN A 177 9.38 -16.63 6.11
C GLN A 177 9.67 -15.46 5.15
N ALA A 178 10.69 -15.60 4.30
CA ALA A 178 11.04 -14.59 3.31
C ALA A 178 10.09 -14.65 2.09
N LYS A 179 9.68 -13.46 1.66
CA LYS A 179 8.87 -13.21 0.47
C LYS A 179 9.53 -12.14 -0.37
N PHE A 180 9.52 -12.34 -1.68
CA PHE A 180 10.11 -11.41 -2.65
C PHE A 180 9.02 -10.78 -3.51
N GLY A 181 9.09 -9.49 -3.69
CA GLY A 181 8.12 -8.72 -4.46
C GLY A 181 7.87 -7.33 -3.90
N PRO A 182 6.89 -6.64 -4.43
CA PRO A 182 6.10 -7.06 -5.60
C PRO A 182 6.81 -6.76 -6.92
N ASP A 183 6.31 -7.39 -7.99
CA ASP A 183 6.50 -6.88 -9.35
C ASP A 183 5.38 -5.89 -9.73
N VAL A 184 5.30 -5.57 -11.03
CA VAL A 184 4.27 -4.69 -11.61
C VAL A 184 3.61 -5.40 -12.77
N GLN A 185 2.29 -5.64 -12.67
CA GLN A 185 1.48 -6.21 -13.73
C GLN A 185 0.13 -5.49 -13.80
N TRP A 186 -0.11 -4.78 -14.88
CA TRP A 186 -1.42 -4.19 -15.13
C TRP A 186 -2.42 -5.27 -15.54
N VAL A 187 -3.61 -5.23 -14.96
CA VAL A 187 -4.68 -6.23 -15.17
C VAL A 187 -6.01 -5.53 -15.40
N GLU A 188 -6.92 -6.20 -16.10
CA GLU A 188 -8.25 -5.67 -16.42
C GLU A 188 -9.26 -5.85 -15.27
N SER A 189 -9.02 -6.83 -14.40
CA SER A 189 -9.94 -7.17 -13.31
C SER A 189 -9.27 -7.06 -11.94
N ALA A 190 -10.02 -6.53 -10.98
CA ALA A 190 -9.66 -6.55 -9.56
C ALA A 190 -9.68 -7.97 -8.96
N ASP A 191 -10.26 -8.95 -9.66
CA ASP A 191 -10.40 -10.32 -9.20
C ASP A 191 -9.31 -11.26 -9.72
N ASP A 192 -8.37 -10.75 -10.55
CA ASP A 192 -7.25 -11.54 -11.05
C ASP A 192 -6.17 -11.74 -9.99
N LEU A 193 -6.40 -12.68 -9.10
CA LEU A 193 -5.50 -13.04 -7.98
C LEU A 193 -4.61 -14.25 -8.28
N THR A 194 -4.42 -14.60 -9.55
CA THR A 194 -3.54 -15.71 -9.94
C THR A 194 -2.10 -15.22 -10.09
N VAL A 195 -1.17 -15.90 -9.44
CA VAL A 195 0.27 -15.67 -9.62
C VAL A 195 0.77 -16.57 -10.75
N ASP A 196 1.27 -15.96 -11.83
CA ASP A 196 1.94 -16.69 -12.91
C ASP A 196 3.34 -17.11 -12.45
N SER A 197 3.59 -18.44 -12.39
CA SER A 197 4.86 -19.00 -11.94
C SER A 197 6.06 -18.58 -12.81
N LEU A 198 5.85 -18.31 -14.09
CA LEU A 198 6.91 -17.91 -15.04
C LEU A 198 7.48 -16.52 -14.71
N ARG A 199 6.72 -15.69 -14.02
CA ARG A 199 7.20 -14.38 -13.60
C ARG A 199 8.33 -14.45 -12.56
N GLY A 200 8.45 -15.57 -11.84
CA GLY A 200 9.52 -15.82 -10.88
C GLY A 200 10.92 -15.77 -11.47
N ASP A 201 11.07 -16.09 -12.76
CA ASP A 201 12.38 -16.07 -13.43
C ASP A 201 13.03 -14.68 -13.39
N GLY A 202 12.24 -13.62 -13.58
CA GLY A 202 12.73 -12.24 -13.49
C GLY A 202 13.17 -11.82 -12.09
N PHE A 203 12.68 -12.47 -11.04
CA PHE A 203 13.02 -12.14 -9.65
C PHE A 203 14.44 -12.55 -9.29
N TYR A 204 14.95 -13.67 -9.83
CA TYR A 204 16.30 -14.15 -9.54
C TYR A 204 17.37 -13.11 -9.88
N ALA A 205 17.27 -12.48 -11.05
CA ALA A 205 18.24 -11.48 -11.49
C ALA A 205 18.23 -10.24 -10.56
N GLU A 206 17.05 -9.79 -10.14
CA GLU A 206 16.91 -8.63 -9.26
C GLU A 206 17.37 -8.94 -7.83
N VAL A 207 16.97 -10.06 -7.27
CA VAL A 207 17.32 -10.45 -5.90
C VAL A 207 18.83 -10.71 -5.78
N ARG A 208 19.45 -11.34 -6.79
CA ARG A 208 20.89 -11.61 -6.78
C ARG A 208 21.77 -10.37 -6.78
N LYS A 209 21.24 -9.20 -7.11
CA LYS A 209 21.97 -7.93 -6.94
C LYS A 209 22.34 -7.66 -5.49
N TYR A 210 21.46 -8.03 -4.55
CA TYR A 210 21.70 -7.85 -3.12
C TYR A 210 21.86 -9.15 -2.34
N TRP A 211 21.49 -10.30 -2.93
CA TRP A 211 21.72 -11.63 -2.37
C TRP A 211 22.20 -12.60 -3.45
N PRO A 212 23.52 -12.61 -3.78
CA PRO A 212 24.07 -13.43 -4.86
C PRO A 212 23.87 -14.94 -4.68
N ASP A 213 23.78 -15.41 -3.41
CA ASP A 213 23.67 -16.83 -3.09
C ASP A 213 22.26 -17.42 -3.26
N LEU A 214 21.29 -16.65 -3.78
CA LEU A 214 19.95 -17.15 -4.07
C LEU A 214 20.03 -18.29 -5.09
N LYS A 215 19.62 -19.48 -4.67
CA LYS A 215 19.69 -20.72 -5.50
C LYS A 215 18.54 -20.74 -6.51
N ASP A 216 18.81 -21.29 -7.69
CA ASP A 216 17.76 -21.58 -8.68
C ASP A 216 16.71 -22.53 -8.09
N GLY A 217 15.46 -22.35 -8.48
CA GLY A 217 14.34 -23.18 -8.04
C GLY A 217 13.90 -22.94 -6.58
N SER A 218 14.49 -21.96 -5.88
CA SER A 218 14.13 -21.69 -4.49
C SER A 218 12.98 -20.72 -4.30
N LEU A 219 12.50 -20.09 -5.37
CA LEU A 219 11.32 -19.21 -5.35
C LEU A 219 10.08 -19.96 -5.86
N ILE A 220 9.06 -20.01 -5.05
CA ILE A 220 7.75 -20.58 -5.42
C ILE A 220 6.68 -19.49 -5.45
N PRO A 221 5.65 -19.58 -6.31
CA PRO A 221 4.53 -18.66 -6.27
C PRO A 221 3.95 -18.53 -4.87
N GLY A 222 3.83 -17.30 -4.39
CA GLY A 222 3.25 -16.97 -3.10
C GLY A 222 1.82 -16.45 -3.25
N TYR A 223 1.64 -15.15 -3.07
CA TYR A 223 0.37 -14.47 -3.24
C TYR A 223 0.53 -13.25 -4.14
N CYS A 224 -0.57 -12.62 -4.51
CA CYS A 224 -0.56 -11.32 -5.14
C CYS A 224 -1.54 -10.37 -4.45
N GLY A 225 -1.31 -9.08 -4.64
CA GLY A 225 -2.23 -8.03 -4.26
C GLY A 225 -2.48 -7.09 -5.44
N ILE A 226 -3.65 -6.48 -5.49
CA ILE A 226 -4.00 -5.52 -6.55
C ILE A 226 -4.07 -4.12 -5.94
N ARG A 227 -3.36 -3.18 -6.56
CA ARG A 227 -3.34 -1.78 -6.18
C ARG A 227 -4.42 -1.03 -6.95
N PRO A 228 -5.29 -0.26 -6.28
CA PRO A 228 -6.19 0.66 -6.95
C PRO A 228 -5.38 1.83 -7.51
N LYS A 229 -5.32 1.94 -8.83
CA LYS A 229 -4.63 3.02 -9.53
C LYS A 229 -5.62 4.02 -10.10
N ILE A 230 -5.30 5.31 -9.99
CA ILE A 230 -6.05 6.42 -10.57
C ILE A 230 -5.28 7.14 -11.69
N ASN A 231 -4.29 6.44 -12.24
CA ASN A 231 -3.51 6.83 -13.42
C ASN A 231 -3.37 5.61 -14.35
N ALA A 232 -3.26 5.88 -15.65
CA ALA A 232 -3.03 4.83 -16.65
C ALA A 232 -1.59 4.26 -16.58
N PRO A 233 -1.34 3.07 -17.18
CA PRO A 233 -0.02 2.42 -17.13
C PRO A 233 1.17 3.26 -17.60
N HIS A 234 0.92 4.18 -18.53
CA HIS A 234 1.95 5.05 -19.16
C HIS A 234 2.04 6.44 -18.52
N GLU A 235 1.19 6.72 -17.53
CA GLU A 235 1.19 8.00 -16.81
C GLU A 235 2.05 7.91 -15.56
N ALA A 236 2.51 9.07 -15.09
CA ALA A 236 3.17 9.18 -13.79
C ALA A 236 2.23 8.73 -12.67
N ALA A 237 2.78 8.06 -11.66
CA ALA A 237 2.01 7.68 -10.48
C ALA A 237 1.41 8.92 -9.81
N ARG A 238 0.14 8.84 -9.44
CA ARG A 238 -0.56 9.88 -8.68
C ARG A 238 -0.55 9.53 -7.20
N ASP A 239 -0.59 10.56 -6.37
CA ASP A 239 -0.79 10.40 -4.93
C ASP A 239 -2.25 10.01 -4.61
N PHE A 240 -2.51 9.64 -3.37
CA PHE A 240 -3.86 9.39 -2.86
C PHE A 240 -4.78 10.59 -3.16
N MET A 241 -5.97 10.30 -3.66
CA MET A 241 -6.98 11.32 -3.90
C MET A 241 -8.05 11.21 -2.82
N ILE A 242 -8.00 12.13 -1.85
CA ILE A 242 -8.99 12.26 -0.78
C ILE A 242 -9.85 13.47 -1.12
N GLN A 243 -11.10 13.23 -1.51
CA GLN A 243 -12.03 14.27 -1.91
C GLN A 243 -13.07 14.50 -0.83
N GLY A 244 -13.24 15.76 -0.44
CA GLY A 244 -14.32 16.22 0.43
C GLY A 244 -15.33 17.08 -0.30
N PRO A 245 -16.29 17.68 0.42
CA PRO A 245 -17.35 18.55 -0.16
C PRO A 245 -16.80 19.73 -0.96
N ALA A 246 -15.62 20.23 -0.64
CA ALA A 246 -14.97 21.33 -1.39
C ALA A 246 -14.56 20.91 -2.82
N ASP A 247 -14.35 19.61 -3.06
CA ASP A 247 -13.87 19.09 -4.32
C ASP A 247 -15.02 18.74 -5.28
N HIS A 248 -16.13 18.23 -4.77
CA HIS A 248 -17.24 17.71 -5.58
C HIS A 248 -18.62 18.32 -5.23
N GLY A 249 -18.69 19.25 -4.28
CA GLY A 249 -19.90 19.98 -3.95
C GLY A 249 -20.98 19.20 -3.18
N VAL A 250 -20.73 17.97 -2.75
CA VAL A 250 -21.71 17.13 -2.02
C VAL A 250 -21.44 17.19 -0.52
N PRO A 251 -22.28 17.84 0.29
CA PRO A 251 -22.11 17.88 1.74
C PRO A 251 -22.12 16.48 2.35
N GLY A 252 -21.23 16.24 3.32
CA GLY A 252 -21.17 14.98 4.07
C GLY A 252 -20.55 13.80 3.32
N LEU A 253 -20.15 13.93 2.05
CA LEU A 253 -19.45 12.86 1.31
C LEU A 253 -17.95 13.05 1.37
N VAL A 254 -17.21 11.99 1.68
CA VAL A 254 -15.76 11.90 1.51
C VAL A 254 -15.42 10.65 0.69
N ASN A 255 -14.65 10.81 -0.38
CA ASN A 255 -14.16 9.72 -1.21
C ASN A 255 -12.67 9.52 -1.04
N LEU A 256 -12.25 8.26 -0.93
CA LEU A 256 -10.85 7.84 -0.87
C LEU A 256 -10.51 7.03 -2.11
N PHE A 257 -9.78 7.64 -3.05
CA PHE A 257 -9.36 6.97 -4.28
C PHE A 257 -7.86 6.76 -4.34
N GLY A 258 -7.43 5.67 -4.96
CA GLY A 258 -6.03 5.37 -5.17
C GLY A 258 -5.26 5.07 -3.88
N ILE A 259 -5.93 4.65 -2.80
CA ILE A 259 -5.26 4.28 -1.55
C ILE A 259 -4.57 2.93 -1.74
N GLU A 260 -3.31 2.99 -2.17
CA GLU A 260 -2.40 1.86 -2.32
C GLU A 260 -1.26 1.90 -1.28
N SER A 261 -0.09 1.35 -1.55
CA SER A 261 1.08 1.52 -0.67
C SER A 261 1.56 3.01 -0.68
N PRO A 262 1.77 3.64 0.48
CA PRO A 262 1.78 3.10 1.85
C PRO A 262 0.47 3.29 2.65
N GLY A 263 -0.69 3.03 2.07
CA GLY A 263 -2.01 3.26 2.66
C GLY A 263 -2.21 2.61 4.04
N LEU A 264 -1.71 1.38 4.24
CA LEU A 264 -1.79 0.71 5.54
C LEU A 264 -0.98 1.47 6.61
N THR A 265 0.26 1.86 6.29
CA THR A 265 1.13 2.64 7.20
C THR A 265 0.52 3.99 7.55
N SER A 266 -0.17 4.64 6.60
CA SER A 266 -0.77 5.97 6.78
C SER A 266 -2.25 5.92 7.19
N ALA A 267 -2.83 4.74 7.45
CA ALA A 267 -4.27 4.58 7.68
C ALA A 267 -4.80 5.46 8.81
N LEU A 268 -4.10 5.52 9.95
CA LEU A 268 -4.52 6.34 11.09
C LEU A 268 -4.40 7.84 10.80
N ALA A 269 -3.36 8.27 10.08
CA ALA A 269 -3.21 9.67 9.67
C ALA A 269 -4.28 10.08 8.65
N ILE A 270 -4.64 9.19 7.72
CA ILE A 270 -5.76 9.39 6.79
C ILE A 270 -7.07 9.52 7.58
N ALA A 271 -7.31 8.69 8.59
CA ALA A 271 -8.50 8.78 9.43
C ALA A 271 -8.60 10.12 10.18
N GLU A 272 -7.50 10.65 10.71
CA GLU A 272 -7.48 11.99 11.34
C GLU A 272 -7.77 13.10 10.32
N LEU A 273 -7.24 13.00 9.10
CA LEU A 273 -7.55 13.96 8.04
C LEU A 273 -9.05 13.95 7.71
N ILE A 274 -9.64 12.75 7.53
CA ILE A 274 -11.07 12.59 7.24
C ILE A 274 -11.92 13.16 8.37
N LYS A 275 -11.60 12.86 9.62
CA LYS A 275 -12.28 13.40 10.80
C LYS A 275 -12.34 14.92 10.78
N ASN A 276 -11.27 15.59 10.34
CA ASN A 276 -11.25 17.04 10.23
C ASN A 276 -12.11 17.53 9.04
N LEU A 277 -12.10 16.82 7.91
CA LEU A 277 -12.96 17.14 6.76
C LEU A 277 -14.44 17.07 7.11
N VAL A 278 -14.89 16.05 7.85
CA VAL A 278 -16.30 15.86 8.19
C VAL A 278 -16.79 16.73 9.35
N ARG A 279 -15.92 17.29 10.17
CA ARG A 279 -16.29 18.21 11.27
C ARG A 279 -16.58 19.64 10.81
N HIS A 280 -16.12 20.00 9.63
CA HIS A 280 -16.26 21.35 9.07
C HIS A 280 -17.35 21.44 7.99
N THR A 281 -18.11 20.36 7.81
CA THR A 281 -19.30 20.30 6.93
C THR A 281 -20.57 20.20 7.74
#